data_95f3d83c414c8993d002a8e3cc133aee
#
_entry.id   95f3d83c414c8993d002a8e3cc133aee
#
_cell.length_a   1.000
_cell.length_b   1.000
_cell.length_c   1.000
_cell.angle_alpha   90.00
_cell.angle_beta   90.00
_cell.angle_gamma   90.00
#
_symmetry.space_group_name_H-M   'P 1'
#
loop_
_entity.id
_entity.type
_entity.pdbx_description
1 polymer ?
#
loop_
_entity_poly.entity_id
_entity_poly.type
_entity_poly.pdbx_seq_one_letter_code
_entity_poly.pdbx_strand_id
1 'polypeptide(L)'
;IYTGEDTLSLHDALPISMEGRMTVCNMAIEGGARAGLIAPDEKTFAYCMGRPHAPKGAKWEAALAYWKTLFTDEGAHFDKVVTIKGEDIAPVVTWGTSPEDVLPITGTVPAPESFAGGKVEAAARSIDYMGLMPGQKLTDIKIDTVFIGSCTNGRIEDLRAAAAVLKGKKIAVKRAMVVPGSGLVRAQAEEEGLAQIFIDAGFEWRLAGCSMCLAMNPDQLAPGERCASTSNRNFEGRQGYKGRTHLMSPAMAAAAAITGHLTDVR
;
A
#
# COMPACT_ATOMS: atom_id res chain seq x y z
N ILE A 1 -7.61 16.42 -3.16
CA ILE A 1 -7.37 16.07 -1.76
C ILE A 1 -7.47 17.34 -0.95
N TYR A 2 -8.30 17.33 0.05
CA TYR A 2 -8.54 18.46 0.94
C TYR A 2 -8.05 18.10 2.33
N THR A 3 -7.36 19.01 3.00
CA THR A 3 -6.88 18.79 4.37
C THR A 3 -7.41 19.91 5.29
N GLY A 4 -8.14 19.55 6.34
CA GLY A 4 -8.32 20.37 7.53
C GLY A 4 -7.25 19.96 8.55
N GLU A 5 -7.05 20.72 9.62
CA GLU A 5 -5.96 20.52 10.61
C GLU A 5 -5.79 19.06 11.07
N ASP A 6 -6.84 18.24 11.00
CA ASP A 6 -6.84 16.86 11.49
C ASP A 6 -7.46 15.84 10.52
N THR A 7 -7.81 16.23 9.28
CA THR A 7 -8.57 15.36 8.39
C THR A 7 -8.08 15.44 6.94
N LEU A 8 -7.89 14.29 6.31
CA LEU A 8 -7.69 14.15 4.86
C LEU A 8 -9.03 13.78 4.21
N SER A 9 -9.51 14.60 3.28
CA SER A 9 -10.74 14.34 2.54
C SER A 9 -10.51 14.28 1.04
N LEU A 10 -11.09 13.29 0.34
CA LEU A 10 -11.10 13.18 -1.10
C LEU A 10 -12.49 13.46 -1.67
N HIS A 11 -12.58 14.42 -2.60
CA HIS A 11 -13.83 14.80 -3.22
C HIS A 11 -14.16 13.97 -4.46
N ASP A 12 -13.24 13.83 -5.40
CA ASP A 12 -13.43 13.09 -6.64
C ASP A 12 -12.57 11.82 -6.65
N ALA A 13 -13.05 10.80 -5.97
CA ALA A 13 -12.38 9.50 -5.89
C ALA A 13 -12.92 8.48 -6.91
N LEU A 14 -13.67 8.94 -7.92
CA LEU A 14 -14.34 8.08 -8.90
C LEU A 14 -13.44 7.02 -9.57
N PRO A 15 -12.19 7.34 -10.00
CA PRO A 15 -11.33 6.32 -10.57
C PRO A 15 -10.76 5.33 -9.53
N ILE A 16 -10.75 5.69 -8.23
CA ILE A 16 -10.10 4.89 -7.19
C ILE A 16 -11.03 3.73 -6.76
N SER A 17 -10.48 2.52 -6.69
CA SER A 17 -11.17 1.35 -6.18
C SER A 17 -11.46 1.45 -4.69
N MET A 18 -12.34 0.60 -4.14
CA MET A 18 -12.63 0.61 -2.69
C MET A 18 -11.39 0.27 -1.87
N GLU A 19 -10.54 -0.64 -2.33
CA GLU A 19 -9.27 -1.01 -1.69
C GLU A 19 -8.33 0.18 -1.63
N GLY A 20 -8.18 0.91 -2.75
CA GLY A 20 -7.39 2.13 -2.82
C GLY A 20 -7.91 3.21 -1.88
N ARG A 21 -9.24 3.43 -1.81
CA ARG A 21 -9.87 4.37 -0.87
C ARG A 21 -9.57 4.01 0.59
N MET A 22 -9.70 2.74 0.94
CA MET A 22 -9.37 2.27 2.29
C MET A 22 -7.88 2.41 2.61
N THR A 23 -7.00 2.20 1.63
CA THR A 23 -5.56 2.42 1.79
C THR A 23 -5.24 3.90 2.00
N VAL A 24 -5.84 4.81 1.23
CA VAL A 24 -5.69 6.27 1.42
C VAL A 24 -6.14 6.68 2.82
N CYS A 25 -7.31 6.21 3.29
CA CYS A 25 -7.78 6.51 4.64
C CYS A 25 -6.85 5.90 5.72
N ASN A 26 -6.35 4.69 5.52
CA ASN A 26 -5.40 4.05 6.44
C ASN A 26 -4.08 4.83 6.54
N MET A 27 -3.58 5.33 5.40
CA MET A 27 -2.32 6.06 5.33
C MET A 27 -2.45 7.58 5.58
N ALA A 28 -3.64 8.09 5.83
CA ALA A 28 -3.85 9.51 6.11
C ALA A 28 -3.00 10.02 7.29
N ILE A 29 -2.78 9.18 8.29
CA ILE A 29 -1.93 9.51 9.46
C ILE A 29 -0.47 9.76 9.06
N GLU A 30 0.03 9.14 8.01
CA GLU A 30 1.39 9.36 7.51
C GLU A 30 1.54 10.76 6.88
N GLY A 31 0.43 11.34 6.41
CA GLY A 31 0.34 12.74 5.98
C GLY A 31 0.05 13.74 7.10
N GLY A 32 0.07 13.29 8.37
CA GLY A 32 -0.18 14.12 9.54
C GLY A 32 -1.66 14.29 9.91
N ALA A 33 -2.59 13.68 9.19
CA ALA A 33 -4.01 13.76 9.48
C ALA A 33 -4.44 12.72 10.52
N ARG A 34 -5.37 13.08 11.42
CA ARG A 34 -5.96 12.13 12.39
C ARG A 34 -7.00 11.22 11.77
N ALA A 35 -7.62 11.62 10.68
CA ALA A 35 -8.62 10.84 9.96
C ALA A 35 -8.50 11.03 8.46
N GLY A 36 -8.95 10.04 7.70
CA GLY A 36 -9.13 10.11 6.25
C GLY A 36 -10.59 9.86 5.91
N LEU A 37 -11.17 10.72 5.09
CA LEU A 37 -12.56 10.64 4.65
C LEU A 37 -12.64 10.66 3.13
N ILE A 38 -13.49 9.80 2.58
CA ILE A 38 -13.83 9.77 1.15
C ILE A 38 -15.34 9.74 1.05
N ALA A 39 -15.92 10.71 0.34
CA ALA A 39 -17.36 10.77 0.13
C ALA A 39 -17.86 9.48 -0.53
N PRO A 40 -18.97 8.88 -0.04
CA PRO A 40 -19.52 7.68 -0.63
C PRO A 40 -20.15 7.99 -2.00
N ASP A 41 -19.93 7.10 -2.95
CA ASP A 41 -20.47 7.16 -4.31
C ASP A 41 -21.01 5.79 -4.75
N GLU A 42 -21.38 5.64 -6.01
CA GLU A 42 -21.95 4.40 -6.57
C GLU A 42 -21.02 3.18 -6.37
N LYS A 43 -19.68 3.36 -6.36
CA LYS A 43 -18.74 2.28 -6.03
C LYS A 43 -18.87 1.84 -4.57
N THR A 44 -19.00 2.79 -3.67
CA THR A 44 -19.22 2.53 -2.23
C THR A 44 -20.54 1.80 -2.02
N PHE A 45 -21.60 2.26 -2.69
CA PHE A 45 -22.91 1.63 -2.58
C PHE A 45 -22.91 0.19 -3.12
N ALA A 46 -22.33 -0.01 -4.32
CA ALA A 46 -22.17 -1.33 -4.90
C ALA A 46 -21.32 -2.28 -4.03
N TYR A 47 -20.26 -1.76 -3.42
CA TYR A 47 -19.41 -2.52 -2.50
C TYR A 47 -20.15 -2.98 -1.24
N CYS A 48 -21.05 -2.15 -0.69
CA CYS A 48 -21.84 -2.47 0.50
C CYS A 48 -23.04 -3.38 0.19
N MET A 49 -23.57 -3.30 -1.02
CA MET A 49 -24.79 -4.01 -1.42
C MET A 49 -24.62 -5.53 -1.26
N GLY A 50 -25.62 -6.16 -0.63
CA GLY A 50 -25.65 -7.63 -0.48
C GLY A 50 -24.72 -8.22 0.57
N ARG A 51 -23.89 -7.40 1.23
CA ARG A 51 -23.03 -7.91 2.31
C ARG A 51 -23.85 -8.36 3.53
N PRO A 52 -23.38 -9.36 4.32
CA PRO A 52 -24.17 -9.97 5.39
C PRO A 52 -24.75 -8.97 6.40
N HIS A 53 -24.00 -7.94 6.74
CA HIS A 53 -24.39 -6.92 7.72
C HIS A 53 -24.88 -5.60 7.11
N ALA A 54 -24.96 -5.51 5.78
CA ALA A 54 -25.54 -4.34 5.12
C ALA A 54 -27.04 -4.24 5.38
N PRO A 55 -27.62 -3.04 5.43
CA PRO A 55 -29.07 -2.84 5.49
C PRO A 55 -29.76 -3.55 4.32
N LYS A 56 -31.01 -3.99 4.52
CA LYS A 56 -31.80 -4.69 3.49
C LYS A 56 -33.18 -4.07 3.36
N GLY A 57 -33.78 -4.18 2.16
CA GLY A 57 -35.12 -3.68 1.87
C GLY A 57 -35.26 -2.19 2.16
N ALA A 58 -36.35 -1.77 2.82
CA ALA A 58 -36.59 -0.36 3.13
C ALA A 58 -35.47 0.32 3.94
N LYS A 59 -34.72 -0.44 4.75
CA LYS A 59 -33.55 0.10 5.49
C LYS A 59 -32.39 0.40 4.54
N TRP A 60 -32.23 -0.36 3.47
CA TRP A 60 -31.23 -0.07 2.44
C TRP A 60 -31.55 1.23 1.71
N GLU A 61 -32.81 1.41 1.30
CA GLU A 61 -33.23 2.64 0.62
C GLU A 61 -33.03 3.88 1.50
N ALA A 62 -33.39 3.77 2.78
CA ALA A 62 -33.16 4.85 3.75
C ALA A 62 -31.67 5.15 3.97
N ALA A 63 -30.83 4.10 4.07
CA ALA A 63 -29.39 4.26 4.19
C ALA A 63 -28.79 4.90 2.94
N LEU A 64 -29.19 4.47 1.76
CA LEU A 64 -28.73 5.01 0.49
C LEU A 64 -29.10 6.49 0.34
N ALA A 65 -30.35 6.86 0.68
CA ALA A 65 -30.78 8.25 0.69
C ALA A 65 -29.94 9.12 1.64
N TYR A 66 -29.63 8.60 2.83
CA TYR A 66 -28.76 9.30 3.78
C TYR A 66 -27.30 9.37 3.29
N TRP A 67 -26.73 8.28 2.80
CA TRP A 67 -25.33 8.28 2.33
C TRP A 67 -25.09 9.24 1.17
N LYS A 68 -26.10 9.46 0.32
CA LYS A 68 -26.05 10.46 -0.76
C LYS A 68 -25.97 11.90 -0.27
N THR A 69 -26.18 12.15 1.01
CA THR A 69 -26.02 13.50 1.61
C THR A 69 -24.63 13.70 2.22
N LEU A 70 -23.77 12.66 2.27
CA LEU A 70 -22.48 12.70 2.95
C LEU A 70 -21.37 13.24 2.03
N PHE A 71 -21.62 14.38 1.40
CA PHE A 71 -20.63 15.14 0.65
C PHE A 71 -20.17 16.36 1.46
N THR A 72 -19.02 16.90 1.06
CA THR A 72 -18.56 18.19 1.60
C THR A 72 -19.58 19.27 1.25
N ASP A 73 -19.91 20.13 2.22
CA ASP A 73 -20.82 21.23 2.01
C ASP A 73 -20.26 22.25 1.00
N GLU A 74 -21.16 22.87 0.21
CA GLU A 74 -20.78 23.96 -0.68
C GLU A 74 -20.14 25.10 0.11
N GLY A 75 -19.00 25.61 -0.37
CA GLY A 75 -18.28 26.69 0.31
C GLY A 75 -17.47 26.27 1.54
N ALA A 76 -17.32 24.97 1.81
CA ALA A 76 -16.47 24.50 2.90
C ALA A 76 -15.02 25.01 2.74
N HIS A 77 -14.44 25.47 3.83
CA HIS A 77 -13.06 25.95 3.87
C HIS A 77 -12.09 24.80 4.13
N PHE A 78 -10.98 24.79 3.39
CA PHE A 78 -9.89 23.84 3.57
C PHE A 78 -8.57 24.59 3.71
N ASP A 79 -7.72 24.17 4.66
CA ASP A 79 -6.42 24.80 4.88
C ASP A 79 -5.48 24.57 3.67
N LYS A 80 -5.60 23.42 3.02
CA LYS A 80 -4.82 23.09 1.84
C LYS A 80 -5.61 22.24 0.87
N VAL A 81 -5.53 22.60 -0.41
CA VAL A 81 -6.11 21.81 -1.52
C VAL A 81 -4.98 21.33 -2.42
N VAL A 82 -4.95 20.02 -2.69
CA VAL A 82 -4.01 19.42 -3.66
C VAL A 82 -4.81 18.73 -4.74
N THR A 83 -4.61 19.14 -5.99
CA THR A 83 -5.25 18.51 -7.15
C THR A 83 -4.24 17.66 -7.89
N ILE A 84 -4.57 16.39 -8.11
CA ILE A 84 -3.75 15.42 -8.85
C ILE A 84 -4.66 14.75 -9.87
N LYS A 85 -4.25 14.74 -11.13
CA LYS A 85 -4.95 13.96 -12.16
C LYS A 85 -4.58 12.48 -12.02
N GLY A 86 -5.56 11.59 -12.11
CA GLY A 86 -5.31 10.15 -11.99
C GLY A 86 -4.32 9.61 -13.04
N GLU A 87 -4.34 10.17 -14.23
CA GLU A 87 -3.44 9.83 -15.34
C GLU A 87 -1.97 10.20 -15.08
N ASP A 88 -1.72 11.17 -14.21
CA ASP A 88 -0.36 11.60 -13.83
C ASP A 88 0.26 10.72 -12.74
N ILE A 89 -0.51 9.80 -12.15
CA ILE A 89 -0.03 8.93 -11.08
C ILE A 89 0.69 7.72 -11.68
N ALA A 90 2.02 7.77 -11.70
CA ALA A 90 2.85 6.62 -12.05
C ALA A 90 2.93 5.61 -10.89
N PRO A 91 3.28 4.33 -11.13
CA PRO A 91 3.68 3.40 -10.08
C PRO A 91 4.82 3.98 -9.26
N VAL A 92 4.65 4.06 -7.95
CA VAL A 92 5.60 4.67 -7.02
C VAL A 92 6.16 3.66 -6.03
N VAL A 93 7.37 3.94 -5.54
CA VAL A 93 8.04 3.14 -4.52
C VAL A 93 8.80 4.05 -3.58
N THR A 94 8.86 3.71 -2.30
CA THR A 94 9.69 4.46 -1.35
C THR A 94 11.16 4.12 -1.52
N TRP A 95 12.01 5.15 -1.54
CA TRP A 95 13.46 5.00 -1.54
C TRP A 95 14.08 5.14 -0.14
N GLY A 96 13.37 5.77 0.79
CA GLY A 96 13.89 6.08 2.13
C GLY A 96 13.09 5.40 3.26
N THR A 97 13.16 5.99 4.44
CA THR A 97 12.62 5.44 5.70
C THR A 97 11.31 6.06 6.15
N SER A 98 10.66 6.81 5.27
CA SER A 98 9.34 7.41 5.46
C SER A 98 8.46 7.17 4.23
N PRO A 99 7.12 7.04 4.36
CA PRO A 99 6.23 7.01 3.21
C PRO A 99 6.31 8.25 2.31
N GLU A 100 6.76 9.41 2.84
CA GLU A 100 6.99 10.62 2.03
C GLU A 100 8.22 10.52 1.12
N ASP A 101 9.17 9.63 1.44
CA ASP A 101 10.38 9.37 0.67
C ASP A 101 10.04 8.50 -0.56
N VAL A 102 9.18 8.98 -1.44
CA VAL A 102 8.58 8.23 -2.54
C VAL A 102 8.93 8.86 -3.89
N LEU A 103 9.14 8.02 -4.90
CA LEU A 103 9.37 8.41 -6.29
C LEU A 103 8.68 7.45 -7.25
N PRO A 104 8.40 7.91 -8.50
CA PRO A 104 8.06 6.99 -9.58
C PRO A 104 9.14 5.92 -9.74
N ILE A 105 8.73 4.70 -10.04
CA ILE A 105 9.65 3.54 -10.19
C ILE A 105 10.77 3.78 -11.22
N THR A 106 10.53 4.64 -12.19
CA THR A 106 11.50 5.03 -13.21
C THR A 106 12.52 6.08 -12.73
N GLY A 107 12.37 6.54 -11.48
CA GLY A 107 13.25 7.55 -10.88
C GLY A 107 14.60 7.00 -10.40
N THR A 108 15.38 7.91 -9.84
CA THR A 108 16.68 7.63 -9.23
C THR A 108 16.69 8.13 -7.79
N VAL A 109 17.47 7.48 -6.94
CA VAL A 109 17.69 7.90 -5.55
C VAL A 109 18.17 9.36 -5.54
N PRO A 110 17.50 10.27 -4.82
CA PRO A 110 17.85 11.69 -4.84
C PRO A 110 19.20 11.95 -4.14
N ALA A 111 19.87 13.03 -4.52
CA ALA A 111 21.02 13.51 -3.77
C ALA A 111 20.51 14.28 -2.53
N PRO A 112 21.13 14.10 -1.34
CA PRO A 112 20.71 14.82 -0.13
C PRO A 112 20.67 16.35 -0.33
N GLU A 113 21.59 16.89 -1.12
CA GLU A 113 21.72 18.32 -1.42
C GLU A 113 20.55 18.87 -2.27
N SER A 114 19.73 18.00 -2.87
CA SER A 114 18.51 18.41 -3.59
C SER A 114 17.38 18.83 -2.67
N PHE A 115 17.50 18.57 -1.37
CA PHE A 115 16.54 18.96 -0.35
C PHE A 115 16.92 20.28 0.31
N ALA A 116 15.99 20.91 1.04
CA ALA A 116 16.21 22.18 1.73
C ALA A 116 16.15 22.01 3.26
N GLY A 117 16.91 22.82 3.98
CA GLY A 117 16.88 22.88 5.43
C GLY A 117 17.22 21.54 6.10
N GLY A 118 16.52 21.21 7.18
CA GLY A 118 16.72 19.96 7.94
C GLY A 118 16.43 18.67 7.16
N LYS A 119 15.81 18.77 6.00
CA LYS A 119 15.57 17.61 5.14
C LYS A 119 16.84 17.08 4.47
N VAL A 120 17.90 17.88 4.35
CA VAL A 120 19.19 17.42 3.82
C VAL A 120 19.78 16.30 4.69
N GLU A 121 19.86 16.52 5.99
CA GLU A 121 20.39 15.54 6.95
C GLU A 121 19.47 14.32 7.06
N ALA A 122 18.15 14.52 7.05
CA ALA A 122 17.17 13.44 7.07
C ALA A 122 17.30 12.54 5.84
N ALA A 123 17.44 13.12 4.65
CA ALA A 123 17.62 12.39 3.40
C ALA A 123 18.97 11.62 3.40
N ALA A 124 20.05 12.24 3.83
CA ALA A 124 21.36 11.60 3.95
C ALA A 124 21.31 10.37 4.88
N ARG A 125 20.70 10.52 6.06
CA ARG A 125 20.51 9.43 7.02
C ARG A 125 19.64 8.31 6.45
N SER A 126 18.56 8.67 5.75
CA SER A 126 17.63 7.71 5.14
C SER A 126 18.32 6.89 4.04
N ILE A 127 19.10 7.53 3.18
CA ILE A 127 19.88 6.89 2.11
C ILE A 127 20.94 5.93 2.71
N ASP A 128 21.67 6.39 3.73
CA ASP A 128 22.66 5.56 4.42
C ASP A 128 22.04 4.33 5.07
N TYR A 129 20.94 4.51 5.84
CA TYR A 129 20.20 3.40 6.44
C TYR A 129 19.72 2.39 5.40
N MET A 130 19.14 2.89 4.31
CA MET A 130 18.68 2.06 3.20
C MET A 130 19.84 1.47 2.37
N GLY A 131 21.10 1.89 2.61
CA GLY A 131 22.27 1.41 1.89
C GLY A 131 22.15 1.65 0.38
N LEU A 132 21.73 2.85 0.01
CA LEU A 132 21.56 3.30 -1.37
C LEU A 132 22.62 4.32 -1.73
N MET A 133 22.75 4.63 -3.01
CA MET A 133 23.64 5.68 -3.51
C MET A 133 22.83 6.73 -4.27
N PRO A 134 23.10 8.03 -4.06
CA PRO A 134 22.53 9.08 -4.90
C PRO A 134 22.73 8.80 -6.39
N GLY A 135 21.70 9.00 -7.19
CA GLY A 135 21.71 8.71 -8.63
C GLY A 135 21.51 7.24 -9.01
N GLN A 136 21.45 6.32 -8.07
CA GLN A 136 21.12 4.91 -8.33
C GLN A 136 19.70 4.81 -8.87
N LYS A 137 19.50 4.09 -9.98
CA LYS A 137 18.15 3.81 -10.49
C LYS A 137 17.39 2.93 -9.51
N LEU A 138 16.11 3.25 -9.27
CA LEU A 138 15.28 2.44 -8.37
C LEU A 138 15.15 1.00 -8.89
N THR A 139 15.06 0.81 -10.19
CA THR A 139 14.99 -0.53 -10.81
C THR A 139 16.25 -1.39 -10.64
N ASP A 140 17.38 -0.82 -10.27
CA ASP A 140 18.62 -1.57 -10.02
C ASP A 140 18.72 -2.06 -8.56
N ILE A 141 17.76 -1.70 -7.70
CA ILE A 141 17.74 -2.08 -6.30
C ILE A 141 17.27 -3.52 -6.15
N LYS A 142 18.17 -4.38 -5.70
CA LYS A 142 17.91 -5.81 -5.45
C LYS A 142 17.05 -6.00 -4.21
N ILE A 143 16.17 -6.99 -4.24
CA ILE A 143 15.24 -7.36 -3.17
C ILE A 143 15.57 -8.77 -2.67
N ASP A 144 15.64 -8.94 -1.35
CA ASP A 144 15.85 -10.24 -0.71
C ASP A 144 14.55 -10.93 -0.34
N THR A 145 13.60 -10.15 0.18
CA THR A 145 12.33 -10.63 0.73
C THR A 145 11.15 -9.85 0.16
N VAL A 146 10.01 -10.50 0.00
CA VAL A 146 8.75 -9.85 -0.39
C VAL A 146 7.67 -10.13 0.64
N PHE A 147 6.95 -9.08 1.03
CA PHE A 147 5.80 -9.16 1.92
C PHE A 147 4.57 -8.53 1.28
N ILE A 148 3.52 -9.35 1.07
CA ILE A 148 2.24 -8.89 0.53
C ILE A 148 1.16 -9.13 1.59
N GLY A 149 0.36 -8.10 1.89
CA GLY A 149 -0.87 -8.28 2.65
C GLY A 149 -0.97 -7.48 3.92
N SER A 150 -1.46 -8.16 4.96
CA SER A 150 -2.00 -7.67 6.22
C SER A 150 -3.22 -6.75 6.05
N CYS A 151 -3.57 -5.94 7.06
CA CYS A 151 -4.82 -5.17 7.06
C CYS A 151 -4.90 -4.07 5.98
N THR A 152 -3.76 -3.54 5.53
CA THR A 152 -3.72 -2.43 4.58
C THR A 152 -3.93 -2.89 3.14
N ASN A 153 -3.16 -3.85 2.67
CA ASN A 153 -3.13 -4.32 1.28
C ASN A 153 -3.20 -5.86 1.20
N GLY A 154 -4.06 -6.47 2.01
CA GLY A 154 -4.35 -7.91 2.00
C GLY A 154 -5.84 -8.20 1.78
N ARG A 155 -6.57 -7.30 1.13
CA ARG A 155 -7.96 -7.53 0.75
C ARG A 155 -8.02 -8.46 -0.45
N ILE A 156 -9.21 -8.99 -0.75
CA ILE A 156 -9.32 -9.97 -1.84
C ILE A 156 -8.86 -9.40 -3.19
N GLU A 157 -9.13 -8.14 -3.44
CA GLU A 157 -8.74 -7.45 -4.68
C GLU A 157 -7.22 -7.25 -4.77
N ASP A 158 -6.57 -6.96 -3.64
CA ASP A 158 -5.10 -6.86 -3.54
C ASP A 158 -4.45 -8.20 -3.88
N LEU A 159 -5.01 -9.29 -3.33
CA LEU A 159 -4.54 -10.66 -3.60
C LEU A 159 -4.78 -11.06 -5.05
N ARG A 160 -5.93 -10.70 -5.64
CA ARG A 160 -6.22 -10.93 -7.06
C ARG A 160 -5.23 -10.20 -7.96
N ALA A 161 -4.93 -8.93 -7.67
CA ALA A 161 -3.98 -8.12 -8.44
C ALA A 161 -2.56 -8.73 -8.39
N ALA A 162 -2.09 -9.12 -7.21
CA ALA A 162 -0.80 -9.77 -7.06
C ALA A 162 -0.76 -11.16 -7.75
N ALA A 163 -1.79 -11.98 -7.57
CA ALA A 163 -1.89 -13.30 -8.18
C ALA A 163 -1.90 -13.24 -9.71
N ALA A 164 -2.53 -12.21 -10.30
CA ALA A 164 -2.53 -12.02 -11.75
C ALA A 164 -1.11 -11.83 -12.32
N VAL A 165 -0.23 -11.14 -11.58
CA VAL A 165 1.18 -10.94 -11.94
C VAL A 165 1.99 -12.23 -11.76
N LEU A 166 1.68 -13.02 -10.72
CA LEU A 166 2.42 -14.24 -10.34
C LEU A 166 2.06 -15.47 -11.18
N LYS A 167 0.88 -15.49 -11.79
CA LYS A 167 0.33 -16.68 -12.46
C LYS A 167 1.33 -17.29 -13.46
N GLY A 168 1.70 -18.55 -13.24
CA GLY A 168 2.64 -19.29 -14.09
C GLY A 168 4.11 -18.89 -13.95
N LYS A 169 4.46 -18.06 -12.97
CA LYS A 169 5.83 -17.59 -12.72
C LYS A 169 6.35 -18.10 -11.38
N LYS A 170 7.66 -17.98 -11.17
CA LYS A 170 8.35 -18.35 -9.93
C LYS A 170 9.07 -17.14 -9.34
N ILE A 171 9.20 -17.12 -8.01
CA ILE A 171 9.98 -16.08 -7.34
C ILE A 171 11.48 -16.26 -7.58
N ALA A 172 12.20 -15.14 -7.65
CA ALA A 172 13.66 -15.06 -7.70
C ALA A 172 14.28 -14.56 -6.40
N VAL A 173 13.44 -14.10 -5.46
CA VAL A 173 13.87 -13.64 -4.12
C VAL A 173 14.08 -14.81 -3.17
N LYS A 174 14.83 -14.60 -2.08
CA LYS A 174 15.13 -15.64 -1.07
C LYS A 174 13.87 -16.09 -0.33
N ARG A 175 12.95 -15.16 -0.04
CA ARG A 175 11.73 -15.39 0.71
C ARG A 175 10.60 -14.51 0.19
N ALA A 176 9.42 -15.05 0.07
CA ALA A 176 8.22 -14.29 -0.21
C ALA A 176 7.07 -14.82 0.63
N MET A 177 6.31 -13.91 1.24
CA MET A 177 5.14 -14.29 2.03
C MET A 177 3.93 -13.45 1.68
N VAL A 178 2.76 -14.06 1.79
CA VAL A 178 1.47 -13.40 1.61
C VAL A 178 0.58 -13.67 2.81
N VAL A 179 0.02 -12.60 3.37
CA VAL A 179 -0.79 -12.59 4.59
C VAL A 179 -2.16 -12.00 4.26
N PRO A 180 -3.21 -12.82 4.14
CA PRO A 180 -4.57 -12.30 3.94
C PRO A 180 -4.99 -11.35 5.06
N GLY A 181 -5.76 -10.32 4.74
CA GLY A 181 -6.18 -9.27 5.68
C GLY A 181 -7.16 -9.73 6.76
N SER A 182 -7.86 -10.84 6.53
CA SER A 182 -8.76 -11.46 7.51
C SER A 182 -8.98 -12.95 7.20
N GLY A 183 -9.54 -13.69 8.15
CA GLY A 183 -9.91 -15.08 7.94
C GLY A 183 -10.94 -15.28 6.82
N LEU A 184 -11.88 -14.34 6.66
CA LEU A 184 -12.87 -14.37 5.57
C LEU A 184 -12.21 -14.15 4.20
N VAL A 185 -11.29 -13.18 4.10
CA VAL A 185 -10.51 -12.98 2.87
C VAL A 185 -9.66 -14.19 2.54
N ARG A 186 -9.06 -14.82 3.55
CA ARG A 186 -8.27 -16.04 3.37
C ARG A 186 -9.12 -17.17 2.79
N ALA A 187 -10.28 -17.44 3.39
CA ALA A 187 -11.20 -18.47 2.90
C ALA A 187 -11.66 -18.21 1.47
N GLN A 188 -12.02 -16.97 1.15
CA GLN A 188 -12.40 -16.57 -0.19
C GLN A 188 -11.25 -16.74 -1.19
N ALA A 189 -10.02 -16.36 -0.82
CA ALA A 189 -8.85 -16.51 -1.69
C ALA A 189 -8.52 -17.99 -1.94
N GLU A 190 -8.72 -18.85 -0.96
CA GLU A 190 -8.57 -20.31 -1.10
C GLU A 190 -9.66 -20.88 -2.04
N GLU A 191 -10.92 -20.45 -1.89
CA GLU A 191 -12.04 -20.86 -2.76
C GLU A 191 -11.83 -20.40 -4.21
N GLU A 192 -11.31 -19.20 -4.43
CA GLU A 192 -10.99 -18.65 -5.76
C GLU A 192 -9.71 -19.26 -6.39
N GLY A 193 -8.98 -20.11 -5.65
CA GLY A 193 -7.73 -20.70 -6.10
C GLY A 193 -6.53 -19.75 -6.09
N LEU A 194 -6.66 -18.55 -5.52
CA LEU A 194 -5.55 -17.58 -5.45
C LEU A 194 -4.41 -18.10 -4.56
N ALA A 195 -4.75 -18.78 -3.45
CA ALA A 195 -3.76 -19.38 -2.56
C ALA A 195 -2.81 -20.31 -3.31
N GLN A 196 -3.34 -21.13 -4.23
CA GLN A 196 -2.54 -22.05 -5.02
C GLN A 196 -1.59 -21.32 -5.97
N ILE A 197 -2.03 -20.20 -6.57
CA ILE A 197 -1.16 -19.37 -7.43
C ILE A 197 0.04 -18.85 -6.64
N PHE A 198 -0.16 -18.36 -5.42
CA PHE A 198 0.92 -17.90 -4.54
C PHE A 198 1.87 -19.04 -4.16
N ILE A 199 1.33 -20.19 -3.74
CA ILE A 199 2.10 -21.38 -3.36
C ILE A 199 2.91 -21.88 -4.57
N ASP A 200 2.29 -21.99 -5.73
CA ASP A 200 2.96 -22.42 -6.97
C ASP A 200 4.08 -21.46 -7.36
N ALA A 201 3.90 -20.16 -7.14
CA ALA A 201 4.96 -19.18 -7.39
C ALA A 201 6.12 -19.30 -6.39
N GLY A 202 5.92 -19.89 -5.20
CA GLY A 202 6.92 -20.08 -4.16
C GLY A 202 6.72 -19.16 -2.95
N PHE A 203 5.54 -18.53 -2.79
CA PHE A 203 5.20 -17.76 -1.62
C PHE A 203 4.79 -18.65 -0.44
N GLU A 204 5.13 -18.23 0.76
CA GLU A 204 4.56 -18.76 1.99
C GLU A 204 3.12 -18.23 2.16
N TRP A 205 2.11 -19.11 2.08
CA TRP A 205 0.72 -18.77 2.35
C TRP A 205 0.47 -18.77 3.85
N ARG A 206 0.27 -17.59 4.44
CA ARG A 206 0.21 -17.41 5.90
C ARG A 206 -1.23 -17.34 6.41
N LEU A 207 -1.37 -17.47 7.73
CA LEU A 207 -2.62 -17.14 8.42
C LEU A 207 -2.83 -15.62 8.39
N ALA A 208 -4.11 -15.21 8.44
CA ALA A 208 -4.47 -13.79 8.55
C ALA A 208 -3.91 -13.20 9.85
N GLY A 209 -3.33 -12.01 9.76
CA GLY A 209 -2.72 -11.32 10.90
C GLY A 209 -1.79 -10.19 10.47
N CYS A 210 -1.01 -9.67 11.40
CA CYS A 210 -0.04 -8.60 11.13
C CYS A 210 1.29 -9.13 10.57
N SER A 211 1.75 -10.30 11.08
CA SER A 211 2.99 -10.93 10.63
C SER A 211 4.15 -9.92 10.55
N MET A 212 4.89 -9.90 9.47
CA MET A 212 6.02 -9.00 9.25
C MET A 212 5.63 -7.50 9.24
N CYS A 213 4.37 -7.13 9.07
CA CYS A 213 3.97 -5.71 9.07
C CYS A 213 4.45 -4.94 10.32
N LEU A 214 4.52 -5.61 11.48
CA LEU A 214 4.99 -5.07 12.76
C LEU A 214 6.26 -5.75 13.29
N ALA A 215 6.66 -6.88 12.71
CA ALA A 215 7.77 -7.72 13.18
C ALA A 215 7.70 -8.08 14.68
N MET A 216 6.48 -8.25 15.21
CA MET A 216 6.24 -8.64 16.60
C MET A 216 6.20 -10.15 16.80
N ASN A 217 6.46 -10.92 15.76
CA ASN A 217 6.56 -12.37 15.73
C ASN A 217 7.88 -12.78 15.07
N PRO A 218 8.17 -14.08 14.89
CA PRO A 218 9.38 -14.53 14.19
C PRO A 218 9.50 -14.11 12.71
N ASP A 219 8.43 -13.60 12.11
CA ASP A 219 8.47 -13.06 10.74
C ASP A 219 9.13 -11.67 10.75
N GLN A 220 10.44 -11.66 10.65
CA GLN A 220 11.28 -10.45 10.67
C GLN A 220 12.33 -10.50 9.58
N LEU A 221 12.79 -9.31 9.18
CA LEU A 221 13.95 -9.15 8.33
C LEU A 221 15.24 -9.30 9.15
N ALA A 222 16.23 -9.93 8.58
CA ALA A 222 17.59 -9.91 9.13
C ALA A 222 18.21 -8.52 8.93
N PRO A 223 19.23 -8.14 9.74
CA PRO A 223 19.94 -6.88 9.57
C PRO A 223 20.51 -6.71 8.16
N GLY A 224 20.17 -5.60 7.51
CA GLY A 224 20.56 -5.29 6.15
C GLY A 224 19.73 -5.94 5.06
N GLU A 225 18.83 -6.87 5.39
CA GLU A 225 17.92 -7.50 4.44
C GLU A 225 16.92 -6.49 3.89
N ARG A 226 16.63 -6.58 2.59
CA ARG A 226 15.79 -5.63 1.86
C ARG A 226 14.48 -6.26 1.43
N CYS A 227 13.38 -5.60 1.79
CA CYS A 227 12.03 -6.07 1.54
C CYS A 227 11.26 -5.15 0.58
N ALA A 228 10.63 -5.72 -0.44
CA ALA A 228 9.53 -5.12 -1.16
C ALA A 228 8.23 -5.44 -0.40
N SER A 229 7.56 -4.40 0.10
CA SER A 229 6.47 -4.57 1.07
C SER A 229 5.23 -3.77 0.68
N THR A 230 4.07 -4.35 0.92
CA THR A 230 2.79 -3.67 0.81
C THR A 230 2.27 -3.14 2.15
N SER A 231 3.14 -3.07 3.16
CA SER A 231 2.86 -2.41 4.45
C SER A 231 2.52 -0.94 4.27
N ASN A 232 1.98 -0.32 5.32
CA ASN A 232 1.67 1.12 5.32
C ASN A 232 2.78 2.00 5.91
N ARG A 233 3.82 1.42 6.49
CA ARG A 233 4.94 2.14 7.13
C ARG A 233 6.26 1.42 6.90
N ASN A 234 7.34 2.20 6.85
CA ASN A 234 8.70 1.71 6.60
C ASN A 234 9.78 2.42 7.41
N PHE A 235 9.43 3.00 8.58
CA PHE A 235 10.44 3.60 9.44
C PHE A 235 11.51 2.56 9.86
N GLU A 236 12.67 3.04 10.27
CA GLU A 236 13.82 2.21 10.65
C GLU A 236 13.42 1.11 11.64
N GLY A 237 13.71 -0.14 11.30
CA GLY A 237 13.41 -1.30 12.13
C GLY A 237 11.97 -1.79 12.12
N ARG A 238 11.06 -1.20 11.33
CA ARG A 238 9.64 -1.57 11.31
C ARG A 238 9.40 -3.06 11.06
N GLN A 239 10.10 -3.66 10.14
CA GLN A 239 9.98 -5.07 9.76
C GLN A 239 11.13 -5.95 10.30
N GLY A 240 11.92 -5.43 11.22
CA GLY A 240 13.06 -6.10 11.83
C GLY A 240 14.24 -5.14 12.05
N TYR A 241 15.09 -5.43 13.04
CA TYR A 241 16.24 -4.59 13.38
C TYR A 241 17.16 -4.41 12.17
N LYS A 242 17.42 -3.17 11.76
CA LYS A 242 18.19 -2.79 10.56
C LYS A 242 17.63 -3.38 9.24
N GLY A 243 16.38 -3.82 9.22
CA GLY A 243 15.70 -4.21 8.00
C GLY A 243 15.39 -2.99 7.12
N ARG A 244 15.47 -3.16 5.80
CA ARG A 244 15.30 -2.11 4.78
C ARG A 244 14.02 -2.34 4.01
N THR A 245 13.02 -1.49 4.18
CA THR A 245 11.69 -1.71 3.61
C THR A 245 11.35 -0.67 2.55
N HIS A 246 10.99 -1.13 1.35
CA HIS A 246 10.42 -0.32 0.28
C HIS A 246 8.91 -0.58 0.20
N LEU A 247 8.11 0.48 0.33
CA LEU A 247 6.65 0.39 0.19
C LEU A 247 6.25 0.48 -1.28
N MET A 248 5.30 -0.36 -1.66
CA MET A 248 4.76 -0.41 -3.03
C MET A 248 3.41 -1.11 -3.08
N SER A 249 2.77 -1.09 -4.24
CA SER A 249 1.50 -1.79 -4.46
C SER A 249 1.66 -3.31 -4.49
N PRO A 250 0.59 -4.09 -4.24
CA PRO A 250 0.62 -5.56 -4.32
C PRO A 250 1.14 -6.09 -5.66
N ALA A 251 0.74 -5.48 -6.78
CA ALA A 251 1.20 -5.86 -8.11
C ALA A 251 2.71 -5.61 -8.30
N MET A 252 3.23 -4.46 -7.82
CA MET A 252 4.67 -4.16 -7.88
C MET A 252 5.48 -5.10 -6.97
N ALA A 253 4.98 -5.42 -5.77
CA ALA A 253 5.63 -6.37 -4.88
C ALA A 253 5.69 -7.78 -5.51
N ALA A 254 4.61 -8.21 -6.17
CA ALA A 254 4.59 -9.46 -6.93
C ALA A 254 5.60 -9.45 -8.11
N ALA A 255 5.70 -8.35 -8.85
CA ALA A 255 6.69 -8.20 -9.92
C ALA A 255 8.12 -8.24 -9.35
N ALA A 256 8.39 -7.55 -8.24
CA ALA A 256 9.68 -7.58 -7.57
C ALA A 256 10.04 -8.99 -7.07
N ALA A 257 9.06 -9.78 -6.63
CA ALA A 257 9.29 -11.18 -6.25
C ALA A 257 9.82 -12.03 -7.42
N ILE A 258 9.29 -11.81 -8.62
CA ILE A 258 9.66 -12.56 -9.83
C ILE A 258 11.03 -12.15 -10.35
N THR A 259 11.36 -10.86 -10.30
CA THR A 259 12.58 -10.31 -10.92
C THR A 259 13.76 -10.25 -9.96
N GLY A 260 13.52 -10.24 -8.65
CA GLY A 260 14.54 -10.08 -7.62
C GLY A 260 15.03 -8.63 -7.44
N HIS A 261 14.36 -7.66 -8.06
CA HIS A 261 14.67 -6.23 -7.92
C HIS A 261 13.39 -5.39 -8.04
N LEU A 262 13.44 -4.10 -7.69
CA LEU A 262 12.31 -3.19 -7.88
C LEU A 262 11.97 -3.12 -9.37
N THR A 263 10.69 -3.30 -9.71
CA THR A 263 10.26 -3.52 -11.10
C THR A 263 9.02 -2.70 -11.42
N ASP A 264 9.01 -2.07 -12.60
CA ASP A 264 7.80 -1.48 -13.16
C ASP A 264 6.85 -2.60 -13.60
N VAL A 265 5.61 -2.52 -13.17
CA VAL A 265 4.58 -3.54 -13.42
C VAL A 265 3.76 -3.28 -14.68
N ARG A 266 3.97 -2.13 -15.35
CA ARG A 266 3.28 -1.74 -16.58
C ARG A 266 3.77 -2.49 -17.79
#